data_b4f0833c0c826a32af5665147d0b10cb
#
_entry.id   b4f0833c0c826a32af5665147d0b10cb
#
_cell.length_a   1.000
_cell.length_b   1.000
_cell.length_c   1.000
_cell.angle_alpha   90.00
_cell.angle_beta   90.00
_cell.angle_gamma   90.00
#
_symmetry.space_group_name_H-M   'P 1'
#
loop_
_entity.id
_entity.type
_entity.pdbx_description
1 polymer ?
#
loop_
_entity_poly.entity_id
_entity_poly.type
_entity_poly.pdbx_seq_one_letter_code
_entity_poly.pdbx_strand_id
1 'polypeptide(L)'
;MLGEAARDAGYRLIIRDEVGSTMEEARRALDQGEPGKLWIVARSQNSGRGRHGRQWGSPPGNLYASLLLTDPCEPALAPQLGFVVGLALHDAAAKMLGPAASGLKLKWPNDLLLDRAKTSGLLLEGESRAGRFNVIVGCGVNIGSCPSDTPYPATFLKAVAPQANVEAMLTGLSDAFARRFAIWSQPGGFGPTRAAWLERAAFLGETITIRLPEGPLAGIFIGLDPTGRLELETETGRRVIDAGDLFFGTPGGEGEAGLPR
;
A
#
# COMPACT_ATOMS: atom_id res chain seq x y z
N MET A 1 3.60 15.24 -12.49
CA MET A 1 4.91 14.86 -13.11
C MET A 1 5.56 13.78 -12.25
N LEU A 2 6.36 12.86 -12.81
CA LEU A 2 7.17 11.93 -12.00
C LEU A 2 8.36 12.64 -11.33
N GLY A 3 8.82 12.13 -10.18
CA GLY A 3 10.03 12.58 -9.53
C GLY A 3 11.29 12.33 -10.36
N GLU A 4 12.38 13.01 -10.02
CA GLU A 4 13.65 12.95 -10.78
C GLU A 4 14.22 11.54 -10.81
N ALA A 5 14.40 10.89 -9.66
CA ALA A 5 14.93 9.54 -9.60
C ALA A 5 14.07 8.52 -10.40
N ALA A 6 12.75 8.71 -10.46
CA ALA A 6 11.90 7.86 -11.29
C ALA A 6 12.13 8.08 -12.79
N ARG A 7 12.26 9.34 -13.22
CA ARG A 7 12.55 9.66 -14.63
C ARG A 7 13.91 9.10 -15.05
N ASP A 8 14.93 9.28 -14.22
CA ASP A 8 16.30 8.81 -14.47
C ASP A 8 16.37 7.26 -14.51
N ALA A 9 15.52 6.59 -13.72
CA ALA A 9 15.36 5.14 -13.78
C ALA A 9 14.50 4.65 -14.96
N GLY A 10 14.03 5.55 -15.84
CA GLY A 10 13.27 5.23 -17.05
C GLY A 10 11.79 4.95 -16.82
N TYR A 11 11.21 5.39 -15.67
CA TYR A 11 9.77 5.29 -15.47
C TYR A 11 9.01 6.29 -16.34
N ARG A 12 7.86 5.86 -16.84
CA ARG A 12 6.96 6.65 -17.70
C ARG A 12 5.64 6.88 -17.00
N LEU A 13 4.85 7.86 -17.47
CA LEU A 13 3.58 8.27 -16.87
C LEU A 13 2.51 8.41 -17.95
N ILE A 14 1.36 7.79 -17.71
CA ILE A 14 0.11 8.01 -18.42
C ILE A 14 -0.89 8.61 -17.45
N ILE A 15 -1.54 9.71 -17.87
CA ILE A 15 -2.61 10.34 -17.09
C ILE A 15 -3.93 10.16 -17.85
N ARG A 16 -4.99 9.84 -17.10
CA ARG A 16 -6.38 9.69 -17.57
C ARG A 16 -7.28 10.61 -16.76
N ASP A 17 -8.35 11.09 -17.37
CA ASP A 17 -9.35 11.84 -16.62
C ASP A 17 -10.24 10.89 -15.81
N GLU A 18 -10.85 9.93 -16.48
CA GLU A 18 -11.71 8.92 -15.86
C GLU A 18 -11.44 7.54 -16.45
N VAL A 19 -11.41 6.52 -15.60
CA VAL A 19 -11.23 5.11 -15.99
C VAL A 19 -12.12 4.20 -15.15
N GLY A 20 -12.31 2.96 -15.57
CA GLY A 20 -12.86 1.92 -14.70
C GLY A 20 -11.94 1.71 -13.49
N SER A 21 -10.69 1.37 -13.76
CA SER A 21 -9.64 1.20 -12.74
C SER A 21 -8.27 1.43 -13.37
N THR A 22 -7.36 2.12 -12.68
CA THR A 22 -5.98 2.30 -13.13
C THR A 22 -5.22 0.96 -13.22
N MET A 23 -5.59 -0.05 -12.41
CA MET A 23 -5.03 -1.40 -12.52
C MET A 23 -5.50 -2.13 -13.78
N GLU A 24 -6.74 -1.91 -14.22
CA GLU A 24 -7.23 -2.45 -15.49
C GLU A 24 -6.56 -1.77 -16.69
N GLU A 25 -6.33 -0.47 -16.60
CA GLU A 25 -5.53 0.24 -17.62
C GLU A 25 -4.10 -0.31 -17.71
N ALA A 26 -3.47 -0.61 -16.55
CA ALA A 26 -2.14 -1.23 -16.52
C ALA A 26 -2.16 -2.63 -17.16
N ARG A 27 -3.21 -3.41 -16.93
CA ARG A 27 -3.38 -4.73 -17.53
C ARG A 27 -3.61 -4.62 -19.04
N ARG A 28 -4.44 -3.66 -19.51
CA ARG A 28 -4.60 -3.40 -20.95
C ARG A 28 -3.29 -2.95 -21.61
N ALA A 29 -2.50 -2.12 -20.95
CA ALA A 29 -1.20 -1.72 -21.45
C ALA A 29 -0.27 -2.95 -21.60
N LEU A 30 -0.25 -3.84 -20.60
CA LEU A 30 0.49 -5.10 -20.67
C LEU A 30 0.03 -5.97 -21.85
N ASP A 31 -1.29 -6.05 -22.11
CA ASP A 31 -1.88 -6.76 -23.24
C ASP A 31 -1.42 -6.22 -24.59
N GLN A 32 -1.11 -4.93 -24.64
CA GLN A 32 -0.59 -4.23 -25.81
C GLN A 32 0.94 -4.28 -25.94
N GLY A 33 1.63 -5.06 -25.08
CA GLY A 33 3.07 -5.25 -25.15
C GLY A 33 3.89 -4.17 -24.40
N GLU A 34 3.27 -3.47 -23.45
CA GLU A 34 3.96 -2.47 -22.64
C GLU A 34 5.14 -3.09 -21.87
N PRO A 35 6.38 -2.54 -22.01
CA PRO A 35 7.59 -3.15 -21.45
C PRO A 35 7.71 -2.97 -19.92
N GLY A 36 6.80 -2.27 -19.26
CA GLY A 36 6.86 -2.00 -17.82
C GLY A 36 7.47 -0.66 -17.45
N LYS A 37 7.78 -0.48 -16.16
CA LYS A 37 8.19 0.82 -15.57
C LYS A 37 7.20 1.94 -15.90
N LEU A 38 5.91 1.64 -15.81
CA LEU A 38 4.84 2.54 -16.21
C LEU A 38 3.94 2.89 -15.02
N TRP A 39 3.83 4.18 -14.73
CA TRP A 39 2.81 4.74 -13.86
C TRP A 39 1.58 5.13 -14.69
N ILE A 40 0.41 4.70 -14.23
CA ILE A 40 -0.89 5.10 -14.79
C ILE A 40 -1.67 5.76 -13.66
N VAL A 41 -2.13 6.98 -13.90
CA VAL A 41 -2.86 7.79 -12.92
C VAL A 41 -4.18 8.23 -13.50
N ALA A 42 -5.25 8.22 -12.72
CA ALA A 42 -6.54 8.76 -13.10
C ALA A 42 -7.02 9.81 -12.10
N ARG A 43 -7.81 10.77 -12.56
CA ARG A 43 -8.47 11.78 -11.71
C ARG A 43 -9.64 11.18 -10.93
N SER A 44 -10.32 10.18 -11.54
CA SER A 44 -11.40 9.40 -10.92
C SER A 44 -11.44 7.98 -11.44
N GLN A 45 -12.07 7.08 -10.67
CA GLN A 45 -12.33 5.70 -11.07
C GLN A 45 -13.78 5.32 -10.78
N ASN A 46 -14.41 4.60 -11.73
CA ASN A 46 -15.79 4.10 -11.59
C ASN A 46 -15.86 2.72 -10.93
N SER A 47 -14.77 1.96 -10.97
CA SER A 47 -14.69 0.57 -10.48
C SER A 47 -13.38 0.36 -9.71
N GLY A 48 -12.98 1.34 -8.87
CA GLY A 48 -11.80 1.21 -8.03
C GLY A 48 -11.91 0.01 -7.08
N ARG A 49 -10.83 -0.76 -6.93
CA ARG A 49 -10.82 -2.00 -6.15
C ARG A 49 -9.77 -1.96 -5.05
N GLY A 50 -10.13 -2.52 -3.90
CA GLY A 50 -9.24 -2.90 -2.82
C GLY A 50 -9.11 -4.41 -2.71
N ARG A 51 -8.47 -4.91 -1.67
CA ARG A 51 -8.32 -6.34 -1.37
C ARG A 51 -9.68 -7.00 -1.15
N HIS A 52 -9.75 -8.31 -1.45
CA HIS A 52 -10.95 -9.13 -1.28
C HIS A 52 -12.20 -8.58 -1.98
N GLY A 53 -12.01 -7.92 -3.15
CA GLY A 53 -13.13 -7.39 -3.95
C GLY A 53 -13.82 -6.15 -3.35
N ARG A 54 -13.33 -5.58 -2.24
CA ARG A 54 -13.89 -4.36 -1.66
C ARG A 54 -13.77 -3.19 -2.65
N GLN A 55 -14.79 -2.36 -2.69
CA GLN A 55 -14.74 -1.15 -3.51
C GLN A 55 -13.80 -0.11 -2.88
N TRP A 56 -13.03 0.58 -3.73
CA TRP A 56 -12.27 1.76 -3.38
C TRP A 56 -12.95 2.99 -3.99
N GLY A 57 -13.62 3.78 -3.16
CA GLY A 57 -14.26 5.03 -3.61
C GLY A 57 -13.23 5.99 -4.19
N SER A 58 -13.49 6.48 -5.41
CA SER A 58 -12.46 7.21 -6.17
C SER A 58 -12.96 8.54 -6.74
N PRO A 59 -13.47 9.49 -5.90
CA PRO A 59 -13.86 10.83 -6.35
C PRO A 59 -12.62 11.67 -6.71
N PRO A 60 -12.77 12.72 -7.55
CA PRO A 60 -11.68 13.65 -7.84
C PRO A 60 -11.06 14.26 -6.57
N GLY A 61 -9.76 14.59 -6.65
CA GLY A 61 -9.02 15.25 -5.56
C GLY A 61 -8.14 14.33 -4.72
N ASN A 62 -8.18 13.03 -4.96
CA ASN A 62 -7.34 12.00 -4.36
C ASN A 62 -6.37 11.41 -5.41
N LEU A 63 -5.35 10.67 -4.99
CA LEU A 63 -4.45 9.98 -5.92
C LEU A 63 -4.94 8.54 -6.14
N TYR A 64 -5.09 8.19 -7.41
CA TYR A 64 -5.32 6.82 -7.89
C TYR A 64 -4.25 6.50 -8.91
N ALA A 65 -3.31 5.68 -8.53
CA ALA A 65 -2.15 5.34 -9.33
C ALA A 65 -1.97 3.82 -9.41
N SER A 66 -1.54 3.35 -10.55
CA SER A 66 -1.04 1.97 -10.72
C SER A 66 0.35 1.99 -11.33
N LEU A 67 1.23 1.17 -10.78
CA LEU A 67 2.57 0.93 -11.29
C LEU A 67 2.62 -0.45 -11.94
N LEU A 68 2.98 -0.50 -13.21
CA LEU A 68 3.26 -1.73 -13.94
C LEU A 68 4.77 -1.98 -13.95
N LEU A 69 5.15 -3.17 -13.49
CA LEU A 69 6.51 -3.69 -13.51
C LEU A 69 6.53 -5.01 -14.28
N THR A 70 7.47 -5.16 -15.21
CA THR A 70 7.70 -6.40 -15.96
C THR A 70 9.02 -7.01 -15.53
N ASP A 71 9.01 -8.30 -15.20
CA ASP A 71 10.14 -9.06 -14.66
C ASP A 71 10.87 -8.35 -13.50
N PRO A 72 10.14 -7.79 -12.50
CA PRO A 72 10.79 -7.07 -11.41
C PRO A 72 11.59 -8.00 -10.48
N CYS A 73 11.19 -9.26 -10.39
CA CYS A 73 11.75 -10.27 -9.49
C CYS A 73 11.18 -11.67 -9.79
N GLU A 74 11.72 -12.69 -9.12
CA GLU A 74 11.09 -14.00 -9.00
C GLU A 74 9.71 -13.87 -8.33
N PRO A 75 8.70 -14.66 -8.76
CA PRO A 75 7.32 -14.58 -8.24
C PRO A 75 7.21 -14.66 -6.72
N ALA A 76 8.05 -15.49 -6.07
CA ALA A 76 8.07 -15.66 -4.62
C ALA A 76 8.45 -14.37 -3.87
N LEU A 77 9.15 -13.44 -4.50
CA LEU A 77 9.58 -12.17 -3.91
C LEU A 77 8.57 -11.03 -4.13
N ALA A 78 7.58 -11.23 -5.01
CA ALA A 78 6.61 -10.18 -5.36
C ALA A 78 5.88 -9.55 -4.14
N PRO A 79 5.49 -10.30 -3.09
CA PRO A 79 4.88 -9.70 -1.90
C PRO A 79 5.75 -8.64 -1.23
N GLN A 80 7.08 -8.73 -1.35
CA GLN A 80 8.02 -7.75 -0.78
C GLN A 80 7.90 -6.37 -1.44
N LEU A 81 7.39 -6.28 -2.67
CA LEU A 81 7.12 -5.00 -3.33
C LEU A 81 6.07 -4.17 -2.59
N GLY A 82 5.18 -4.80 -1.84
CA GLY A 82 4.24 -4.11 -0.94
C GLY A 82 4.96 -3.28 0.13
N PHE A 83 6.06 -3.78 0.67
CA PHE A 83 6.90 -3.07 1.64
C PHE A 83 7.65 -1.92 0.97
N VAL A 84 8.17 -2.14 -0.24
CA VAL A 84 8.88 -1.11 -1.03
C VAL A 84 7.96 0.06 -1.34
N VAL A 85 6.75 -0.22 -1.88
CA VAL A 85 5.77 0.82 -2.21
C VAL A 85 5.19 1.46 -0.95
N GLY A 86 4.94 0.68 0.11
CA GLY A 86 4.50 1.20 1.41
C GLY A 86 5.48 2.21 2.00
N LEU A 87 6.78 1.90 1.99
CA LEU A 87 7.83 2.84 2.41
C LEU A 87 7.89 4.08 1.53
N ALA A 88 7.82 3.91 0.20
CA ALA A 88 7.82 5.05 -0.73
C ALA A 88 6.62 5.97 -0.49
N LEU A 89 5.46 5.40 -0.24
CA LEU A 89 4.23 6.12 0.10
C LEU A 89 4.38 6.88 1.41
N HIS A 90 4.92 6.22 2.46
CA HIS A 90 5.21 6.86 3.74
C HIS A 90 6.19 8.02 3.57
N ASP A 91 7.30 7.84 2.85
CA ASP A 91 8.31 8.87 2.64
C ASP A 91 7.72 10.09 1.91
N ALA A 92 6.91 9.87 0.87
CA ALA A 92 6.23 10.93 0.13
C ALA A 92 5.23 11.70 1.00
N ALA A 93 4.39 10.97 1.76
CA ALA A 93 3.43 11.57 2.68
C ALA A 93 4.13 12.32 3.81
N ALA A 94 5.17 11.76 4.42
CA ALA A 94 5.94 12.40 5.48
C ALA A 94 6.57 13.73 5.03
N LYS A 95 7.15 13.74 3.82
CA LYS A 95 7.69 14.98 3.23
C LYS A 95 6.60 16.05 3.02
N MET A 96 5.41 15.64 2.60
CA MET A 96 4.27 16.54 2.37
C MET A 96 3.67 17.09 3.66
N LEU A 97 3.59 16.26 4.70
CA LEU A 97 3.00 16.62 5.99
C LEU A 97 3.96 17.42 6.88
N GLY A 98 5.29 17.28 6.68
CA GLY A 98 6.29 17.93 7.53
C GLY A 98 6.12 17.55 9.01
N PRO A 99 6.00 18.52 9.94
CA PRO A 99 5.82 18.22 11.37
C PRO A 99 4.57 17.40 11.70
N ALA A 100 3.51 17.49 10.89
CA ALA A 100 2.28 16.71 11.09
C ALA A 100 2.42 15.22 10.71
N ALA A 101 3.60 14.79 10.27
CA ALA A 101 3.86 13.39 9.91
C ALA A 101 4.10 12.46 11.12
N SER A 102 4.14 12.97 12.36
CA SER A 102 4.46 12.16 13.56
C SER A 102 3.49 10.99 13.79
N GLY A 103 2.22 11.16 13.39
CA GLY A 103 1.19 10.12 13.45
C GLY A 103 1.17 9.16 12.24
N LEU A 104 2.10 9.31 11.28
CA LEU A 104 2.11 8.52 10.06
C LEU A 104 2.76 7.15 10.31
N LYS A 105 2.03 6.05 10.04
CA LYS A 105 2.45 4.69 10.30
C LYS A 105 2.02 3.73 9.18
N LEU A 106 2.83 2.70 8.96
CA LEU A 106 2.52 1.61 8.04
C LEU A 106 1.79 0.49 8.77
N LYS A 107 0.62 0.10 8.28
CA LYS A 107 -0.15 -1.03 8.80
C LYS A 107 0.00 -2.22 7.87
N TRP A 108 0.48 -3.33 8.41
CA TRP A 108 0.57 -4.58 7.67
C TRP A 108 -0.82 -5.07 7.21
N PRO A 109 -0.94 -5.62 5.98
CA PRO A 109 0.15 -5.75 5.01
C PRO A 109 0.30 -4.57 4.04
N ASN A 110 -0.67 -3.63 3.97
CA ASN A 110 -0.82 -2.79 2.77
C ASN A 110 -1.44 -1.40 3.00
N ASP A 111 -1.55 -0.93 4.24
CA ASP A 111 -2.20 0.34 4.54
C ASP A 111 -1.21 1.38 5.07
N LEU A 112 -1.47 2.66 4.78
CA LEU A 112 -0.87 3.80 5.46
C LEU A 112 -1.92 4.44 6.36
N LEU A 113 -1.55 4.69 7.62
CA LEU A 113 -2.38 5.35 8.61
C LEU A 113 -1.80 6.72 8.94
N LEU A 114 -2.69 7.66 9.28
CA LEU A 114 -2.37 8.91 9.93
C LEU A 114 -3.23 8.97 11.20
N ASP A 115 -2.59 9.06 12.38
CA ASP A 115 -3.26 9.05 13.68
C ASP A 115 -4.24 7.86 13.84
N ARG A 116 -3.77 6.66 13.48
CA ARG A 116 -4.53 5.39 13.49
C ARG A 116 -5.72 5.32 12.51
N ALA A 117 -5.97 6.35 11.71
CA ALA A 117 -7.00 6.37 10.67
C ALA A 117 -6.38 6.12 9.28
N LYS A 118 -7.04 5.30 8.47
CA LYS A 118 -6.53 4.92 7.14
C LYS A 118 -6.55 6.09 6.18
N THR A 119 -5.39 6.41 5.62
CA THR A 119 -5.24 7.43 4.57
C THR A 119 -4.86 6.86 3.20
N SER A 120 -4.34 5.63 3.14
CA SER A 120 -4.03 4.97 1.88
C SER A 120 -4.12 3.46 1.97
N GLY A 121 -4.32 2.81 0.81
CA GLY A 121 -4.27 1.37 0.64
C GLY A 121 -3.54 0.98 -0.63
N LEU A 122 -2.84 -0.14 -0.58
CA LEU A 122 -2.14 -0.76 -1.70
C LEU A 122 -2.81 -2.06 -2.10
N LEU A 123 -2.79 -2.37 -3.39
CA LEU A 123 -3.24 -3.66 -3.94
C LEU A 123 -2.18 -4.16 -4.91
N LEU A 124 -1.63 -5.35 -4.66
CA LEU A 124 -0.65 -5.99 -5.54
C LEU A 124 -1.31 -7.16 -6.25
N GLU A 125 -1.10 -7.24 -7.56
CA GLU A 125 -1.49 -8.36 -8.39
C GLU A 125 -0.28 -8.79 -9.21
N GLY A 126 0.06 -10.09 -9.14
CA GLY A 126 1.13 -10.71 -9.92
C GLY A 126 0.52 -11.64 -10.96
N GLU A 127 1.04 -11.61 -12.19
CA GLU A 127 0.63 -12.53 -13.24
C GLU A 127 1.79 -12.92 -14.16
N SER A 128 1.85 -14.18 -14.54
CA SER A 128 2.78 -14.66 -15.57
C SER A 128 2.11 -14.60 -16.93
N ARG A 129 2.69 -13.86 -17.87
CA ARG A 129 2.15 -13.67 -19.21
C ARG A 129 3.27 -13.64 -20.25
N ALA A 130 3.08 -14.35 -21.34
CA ALA A 130 4.07 -14.46 -22.44
C ALA A 130 5.50 -14.78 -21.97
N GLY A 131 5.62 -15.66 -20.97
CA GLY A 131 6.91 -16.06 -20.40
C GLY A 131 7.56 -15.04 -19.47
N ARG A 132 6.86 -13.94 -19.13
CA ARG A 132 7.30 -12.90 -18.21
C ARG A 132 6.42 -12.85 -16.96
N PHE A 133 7.04 -12.56 -15.83
CA PHE A 133 6.31 -12.28 -14.59
C PHE A 133 6.09 -10.78 -14.45
N ASN A 134 4.83 -10.38 -14.30
CA ASN A 134 4.45 -8.98 -14.20
C ASN A 134 3.81 -8.71 -12.85
N VAL A 135 4.05 -7.51 -12.32
CA VAL A 135 3.41 -7.03 -11.08
C VAL A 135 2.74 -5.70 -11.35
N ILE A 136 1.46 -5.61 -10.99
CA ILE A 136 0.70 -4.36 -10.99
C ILE A 136 0.45 -3.97 -9.54
N VAL A 137 0.91 -2.77 -9.15
CA VAL A 137 0.69 -2.22 -7.82
C VAL A 137 -0.27 -1.05 -7.90
N GLY A 138 -1.50 -1.26 -7.44
CA GLY A 138 -2.48 -0.19 -7.25
C GLY A 138 -2.22 0.56 -5.95
N CYS A 139 -2.31 1.89 -6.00
CA CYS A 139 -2.13 2.79 -4.87
C CYS A 139 -3.26 3.82 -4.85
N GLY A 140 -4.09 3.79 -3.80
CA GLY A 140 -5.11 4.80 -3.52
C GLY A 140 -4.69 5.64 -2.32
N VAL A 141 -4.67 6.98 -2.45
CA VAL A 141 -4.32 7.90 -1.35
C VAL A 141 -5.44 8.93 -1.16
N ASN A 142 -5.99 8.98 0.03
CA ASN A 142 -6.94 9.99 0.44
C ASN A 142 -6.19 11.31 0.67
N ILE A 143 -6.34 12.26 -0.23
CA ILE A 143 -5.69 13.58 -0.15
C ILE A 143 -6.71 14.66 0.18
N GLY A 144 -7.76 14.78 -0.63
CA GLY A 144 -8.79 15.80 -0.52
C GLY A 144 -10.01 15.36 0.28
N SER A 145 -10.27 14.07 0.34
CA SER A 145 -11.43 13.48 1.02
C SER A 145 -11.19 12.02 1.37
N CYS A 146 -11.98 11.48 2.28
CA CYS A 146 -12.05 10.05 2.59
C CYS A 146 -13.53 9.61 2.63
N PRO A 147 -13.82 8.31 2.49
CA PRO A 147 -15.18 7.81 2.68
C PRO A 147 -15.61 7.96 4.15
N SER A 148 -16.88 8.28 4.37
CA SER A 148 -17.48 8.40 5.70
C SER A 148 -18.04 7.09 6.25
N ASP A 149 -18.42 6.17 5.35
CA ASP A 149 -19.02 4.88 5.70
C ASP A 149 -18.03 3.77 5.49
N THR A 150 -17.15 3.56 6.48
CA THR A 150 -16.13 2.49 6.47
C THR A 150 -16.12 1.75 7.82
N PRO A 151 -15.87 0.43 7.83
CA PRO A 151 -15.80 -0.35 9.07
C PRO A 151 -14.51 -0.09 9.88
N TYR A 152 -13.74 0.93 9.54
CA TYR A 152 -12.51 1.35 10.20
C TYR A 152 -12.36 2.87 10.07
N PRO A 153 -11.65 3.53 10.98
CA PRO A 153 -11.38 4.96 10.87
C PRO A 153 -10.65 5.30 9.58
N ALA A 154 -11.12 6.29 8.84
CA ALA A 154 -10.49 6.82 7.64
C ALA A 154 -10.23 8.32 7.78
N THR A 155 -9.17 8.80 7.12
CA THR A 155 -8.80 10.22 7.09
C THR A 155 -8.16 10.57 5.74
N PHE A 156 -7.84 11.84 5.55
CA PHE A 156 -7.23 12.37 4.34
C PHE A 156 -6.15 13.41 4.68
N LEU A 157 -5.16 13.58 3.82
CA LEU A 157 -3.96 14.38 4.12
C LEU A 157 -4.26 15.86 4.33
N LYS A 158 -5.23 16.43 3.59
CA LYS A 158 -5.63 17.84 3.76
C LYS A 158 -6.26 18.17 5.10
N ALA A 159 -6.68 17.17 5.88
CA ALA A 159 -7.19 17.39 7.23
C ALA A 159 -6.12 18.01 8.16
N VAL A 160 -4.84 17.70 7.92
CA VAL A 160 -3.70 18.20 8.72
C VAL A 160 -2.72 19.05 7.92
N ALA A 161 -2.76 18.95 6.58
CA ALA A 161 -1.87 19.68 5.66
C ALA A 161 -2.70 20.23 4.48
N PRO A 162 -3.36 21.39 4.62
CA PRO A 162 -4.25 21.95 3.59
C PRO A 162 -3.61 22.13 2.22
N GLN A 163 -2.27 22.29 2.17
CA GLN A 163 -1.47 22.43 0.94
C GLN A 163 -1.25 21.08 0.21
N ALA A 164 -1.57 19.93 0.83
CA ALA A 164 -1.40 18.62 0.21
C ALA A 164 -2.16 18.54 -1.12
N ASN A 165 -1.51 17.96 -2.13
CA ASN A 165 -2.10 17.84 -3.46
C ASN A 165 -1.61 16.60 -4.19
N VAL A 166 -2.37 16.18 -5.21
CA VAL A 166 -2.16 14.95 -5.97
C VAL A 166 -0.82 14.97 -6.72
N GLU A 167 -0.45 16.11 -7.29
CA GLU A 167 0.78 16.21 -8.10
C GLU A 167 2.03 16.03 -7.24
N ALA A 168 2.10 16.71 -6.10
CA ALA A 168 3.22 16.59 -5.17
C ALA A 168 3.29 15.17 -4.58
N MET A 169 2.14 14.54 -4.29
CA MET A 169 2.10 13.17 -3.81
C MET A 169 2.61 12.18 -4.85
N LEU A 170 2.19 12.29 -6.11
CA LEU A 170 2.67 11.43 -7.20
C LEU A 170 4.17 11.62 -7.44
N THR A 171 4.64 12.88 -7.47
CA THR A 171 6.05 13.20 -7.65
C THR A 171 6.90 12.58 -6.53
N GLY A 172 6.48 12.76 -5.27
CA GLY A 172 7.19 12.19 -4.12
C GLY A 172 7.15 10.66 -4.10
N LEU A 173 5.98 10.06 -4.37
CA LEU A 173 5.80 8.61 -4.39
C LEU A 173 6.67 7.95 -5.46
N SER A 174 6.64 8.46 -6.69
CA SER A 174 7.42 7.89 -7.79
C SER A 174 8.92 8.00 -7.54
N ASP A 175 9.37 9.13 -7.00
CA ASP A 175 10.76 9.39 -6.67
C ASP A 175 11.26 8.48 -5.54
N ALA A 176 10.51 8.40 -4.44
CA ALA A 176 10.82 7.52 -3.31
C ALA A 176 10.77 6.05 -3.72
N PHE A 177 9.80 5.66 -4.57
CA PHE A 177 9.73 4.29 -5.09
C PHE A 177 10.99 3.91 -5.85
N ALA A 178 11.45 4.74 -6.78
CA ALA A 178 12.66 4.44 -7.56
C ALA A 178 13.88 4.21 -6.65
N ARG A 179 14.07 5.05 -5.63
CA ARG A 179 15.16 4.89 -4.64
C ARG A 179 15.00 3.62 -3.80
N ARG A 180 13.79 3.35 -3.27
CA ARG A 180 13.52 2.18 -2.43
C ARG A 180 13.64 0.88 -3.24
N PHE A 181 13.17 0.88 -4.48
CA PHE A 181 13.29 -0.25 -5.39
C PHE A 181 14.75 -0.57 -5.73
N ALA A 182 15.57 0.46 -5.96
CA ALA A 182 17.01 0.29 -6.20
C ALA A 182 17.75 -0.34 -5.00
N ILE A 183 17.34 -0.05 -3.76
CA ILE A 183 17.88 -0.70 -2.56
C ILE A 183 17.40 -2.15 -2.48
N TRP A 184 16.10 -2.37 -2.62
CA TRP A 184 15.50 -3.69 -2.50
C TRP A 184 16.00 -4.69 -3.55
N SER A 185 16.26 -4.24 -4.77
CA SER A 185 16.72 -5.08 -5.88
C SER A 185 18.18 -5.56 -5.75
N GLN A 186 18.94 -5.05 -4.76
CA GLN A 186 20.28 -5.58 -4.48
C GLN A 186 20.22 -6.91 -3.73
N PRO A 187 21.26 -7.76 -3.82
CA PRO A 187 21.37 -8.95 -2.98
C PRO A 187 21.17 -8.61 -1.49
N GLY A 188 20.25 -9.29 -0.84
CA GLY A 188 19.91 -9.02 0.56
C GLY A 188 19.13 -7.72 0.83
N GLY A 189 18.71 -6.99 -0.21
CA GLY A 189 18.03 -5.68 -0.10
C GLY A 189 16.69 -5.69 0.63
N PHE A 190 16.07 -6.86 0.82
CA PHE A 190 14.88 -6.94 1.66
C PHE A 190 15.18 -6.74 3.15
N GLY A 191 16.35 -7.12 3.65
CA GLY A 191 16.74 -6.89 5.05
C GLY A 191 16.62 -5.42 5.47
N PRO A 192 17.31 -4.47 4.79
CA PRO A 192 17.15 -3.03 5.03
C PRO A 192 15.72 -2.52 4.81
N THR A 193 15.00 -3.03 3.79
CA THR A 193 13.61 -2.66 3.52
C THR A 193 12.70 -3.05 4.68
N ARG A 194 12.83 -4.29 5.17
CA ARG A 194 12.09 -4.81 6.32
C ARG A 194 12.37 -4.01 7.61
N ALA A 195 13.63 -3.70 7.89
CA ALA A 195 14.03 -2.89 9.05
C ALA A 195 13.39 -1.50 9.00
N ALA A 196 13.52 -0.80 7.87
CA ALA A 196 12.93 0.51 7.68
C ALA A 196 11.39 0.50 7.80
N TRP A 197 10.74 -0.61 7.38
CA TRP A 197 9.30 -0.76 7.50
C TRP A 197 8.88 -0.96 8.97
N LEU A 198 9.60 -1.79 9.73
CA LEU A 198 9.32 -2.04 11.15
C LEU A 198 9.47 -0.78 12.01
N GLU A 199 10.43 0.09 11.72
CA GLU A 199 10.56 1.41 12.39
C GLU A 199 9.30 2.28 12.23
N ARG A 200 8.56 2.09 11.14
CA ARG A 200 7.35 2.83 10.79
C ARG A 200 6.07 2.05 11.04
N ALA A 201 6.19 0.83 11.56
CA ALA A 201 5.05 -0.05 11.78
C ALA A 201 4.04 0.56 12.75
N ALA A 202 2.77 0.43 12.41
CA ALA A 202 1.68 0.60 13.35
C ALA A 202 1.55 -0.68 14.18
N PHE A 203 1.20 -0.53 15.46
CA PHE A 203 0.82 -1.63 16.37
C PHE A 203 1.94 -2.62 16.72
N LEU A 204 3.19 -2.35 16.38
CA LEU A 204 4.31 -3.17 16.82
C LEU A 204 4.38 -3.14 18.35
N GLY A 205 4.38 -4.32 18.99
CA GLY A 205 4.32 -4.49 20.43
C GLY A 205 2.91 -4.42 21.04
N GLU A 206 1.86 -4.14 20.22
CA GLU A 206 0.47 -4.08 20.67
C GLU A 206 -0.26 -5.42 20.42
N THR A 207 -1.31 -5.69 21.22
CA THR A 207 -2.25 -6.78 20.93
C THR A 207 -3.11 -6.41 19.72
N ILE A 208 -3.11 -7.28 18.73
CA ILE A 208 -3.90 -7.15 17.51
C ILE A 208 -4.72 -8.40 17.27
N THR A 209 -5.78 -8.26 16.47
CA THR A 209 -6.57 -9.40 15.98
C THR A 209 -6.44 -9.48 14.45
N ILE A 210 -6.13 -10.66 13.93
CA ILE A 210 -6.09 -10.96 12.51
C ILE A 210 -7.26 -11.87 12.16
N ARG A 211 -8.00 -11.52 11.12
CA ARG A 211 -9.04 -12.38 10.57
C ARG A 211 -8.39 -13.33 9.57
N LEU A 212 -8.48 -14.62 9.90
CA LEU A 212 -8.03 -15.73 9.06
C LEU A 212 -9.25 -16.53 8.57
N PRO A 213 -9.10 -17.38 7.55
CA PRO A 213 -10.20 -18.26 7.09
C PRO A 213 -10.76 -19.16 8.18
N GLU A 214 -9.90 -19.63 9.09
CA GLU A 214 -10.25 -20.48 10.24
C GLU A 214 -10.85 -19.72 11.43
N GLY A 215 -10.88 -18.38 11.38
CA GLY A 215 -11.41 -17.51 12.43
C GLY A 215 -10.43 -16.43 12.88
N PRO A 216 -10.85 -15.56 13.81
CA PRO A 216 -9.98 -14.49 14.33
C PRO A 216 -8.88 -15.08 15.22
N LEU A 217 -7.65 -14.59 15.03
CA LEU A 217 -6.47 -14.90 15.85
C LEU A 217 -6.00 -13.63 16.54
N ALA A 218 -5.99 -13.62 17.87
CA ALA A 218 -5.43 -12.53 18.67
C ALA A 218 -4.00 -12.86 19.12
N GLY A 219 -3.16 -11.82 19.21
CA GLY A 219 -1.79 -11.96 19.71
C GLY A 219 -1.05 -10.63 19.68
N ILE A 220 0.13 -10.58 20.24
CA ILE A 220 1.01 -9.41 20.22
C ILE A 220 1.77 -9.40 18.89
N PHE A 221 1.72 -8.30 18.16
CA PHE A 221 2.53 -8.11 16.95
C PHE A 221 4.00 -7.93 17.35
N ILE A 222 4.84 -8.94 17.18
CA ILE A 222 6.25 -8.93 17.60
C ILE A 222 7.23 -8.61 16.48
N GLY A 223 6.81 -8.68 15.21
CA GLY A 223 7.70 -8.38 14.08
C GLY A 223 7.24 -8.98 12.77
N LEU A 224 8.17 -8.92 11.83
CA LEU A 224 8.05 -9.60 10.53
C LEU A 224 9.18 -10.63 10.42
N ASP A 225 8.91 -11.75 9.81
CA ASP A 225 9.94 -12.74 9.51
C ASP A 225 10.87 -12.27 8.35
N PRO A 226 11.94 -13.01 8.01
CA PRO A 226 12.85 -12.64 6.92
C PRO A 226 12.20 -12.54 5.54
N THR A 227 10.97 -13.04 5.36
CA THR A 227 10.22 -12.96 4.09
C THR A 227 9.13 -11.87 4.09
N GLY A 228 8.87 -11.22 5.25
CA GLY A 228 7.86 -10.17 5.40
C GLY A 228 6.52 -10.67 5.93
N ARG A 229 6.43 -11.94 6.38
CA ARG A 229 5.23 -12.46 7.02
C ARG A 229 5.13 -11.90 8.44
N LEU A 230 3.91 -11.64 8.88
CA LEU A 230 3.67 -11.08 10.20
C LEU A 230 3.89 -12.13 11.30
N GLU A 231 4.57 -11.75 12.36
CA GLU A 231 4.83 -12.59 13.52
C GLU A 231 4.00 -12.14 14.71
N LEU A 232 3.20 -13.07 15.24
CA LEU A 232 2.40 -12.91 16.43
C LEU A 232 2.91 -13.78 17.57
N GLU A 233 3.02 -13.24 18.76
CA GLU A 233 3.08 -14.00 20.00
C GLU A 233 1.65 -14.21 20.51
N THR A 234 1.22 -15.46 20.57
CA THR A 234 -0.11 -15.87 21.02
C THR A 234 -0.02 -16.68 22.30
N GLU A 235 -1.13 -16.97 22.96
CA GLU A 235 -1.18 -17.82 24.16
C GLU A 235 -0.60 -19.23 23.90
N THR A 236 -0.66 -19.70 22.65
CA THR A 236 -0.16 -21.02 22.24
C THR A 236 1.25 -20.96 21.62
N GLY A 237 1.92 -19.81 21.68
CA GLY A 237 3.26 -19.57 21.14
C GLY A 237 3.26 -18.76 19.85
N ARG A 238 4.44 -18.63 19.24
CA ARG A 238 4.67 -17.80 18.06
C ARG A 238 3.99 -18.35 16.81
N ARG A 239 3.26 -17.51 16.12
CA ARG A 239 2.58 -17.80 14.86
C ARG A 239 3.09 -16.86 13.77
N VAL A 240 3.27 -17.39 12.56
CA VAL A 240 3.66 -16.63 11.36
C VAL A 240 2.47 -16.61 10.42
N ILE A 241 2.09 -15.42 9.95
CA ILE A 241 0.89 -15.17 9.17
C ILE A 241 1.28 -14.63 7.78
N ASP A 242 0.93 -15.36 6.72
CA ASP A 242 1.23 -15.00 5.34
C ASP A 242 0.31 -13.90 4.81
N ALA A 243 -0.97 -13.94 5.15
CA ALA A 243 -1.99 -12.98 4.72
C ALA A 243 -3.12 -12.89 5.73
N GLY A 244 -3.76 -11.73 5.80
CA GLY A 244 -4.91 -11.51 6.69
C GLY A 244 -5.34 -10.04 6.69
N ASP A 245 -6.48 -9.75 7.33
CA ASP A 245 -6.91 -8.40 7.66
C ASP A 245 -6.68 -8.15 9.15
N LEU A 246 -5.91 -7.11 9.46
CA LEU A 246 -5.55 -6.74 10.82
C LEU A 246 -6.58 -5.78 11.43
N PHE A 247 -7.06 -6.10 12.62
CA PHE A 247 -7.97 -5.29 13.43
C PHE A 247 -7.34 -4.95 14.79
N PHE A 248 -7.82 -3.88 15.43
CA PHE A 248 -7.34 -3.42 16.73
C PHE A 248 -8.20 -3.98 17.86
N GLY A 249 -7.58 -4.27 19.00
CA GLY A 249 -8.25 -4.70 20.22
C GLY A 249 -8.57 -6.20 20.27
N THR A 250 -8.94 -6.65 21.47
CA THR A 250 -9.41 -8.02 21.72
C THR A 250 -10.81 -8.24 21.15
N PRO A 251 -11.15 -9.44 20.62
CA PRO A 251 -12.54 -9.78 20.30
C PRO A 251 -13.42 -9.63 21.54
N GLY A 252 -14.42 -8.72 21.53
CA GLY A 252 -15.34 -8.49 22.65
C GLY A 252 -15.17 -7.18 23.41
N GLY A 253 -14.21 -6.30 23.06
CA GLY A 253 -14.19 -4.91 23.57
C GLY A 253 -15.11 -4.03 22.73
N GLU A 254 -15.91 -3.18 23.38
CA GLU A 254 -16.90 -2.30 22.78
C GLU A 254 -16.34 -1.50 21.60
N GLY A 255 -16.63 -1.93 20.40
CA GLY A 255 -16.18 -1.42 19.10
C GLY A 255 -16.77 -2.21 17.95
N GLU A 256 -17.73 -3.10 18.22
CA GLU A 256 -18.53 -3.79 17.20
C GLU A 256 -19.55 -2.84 16.56
N ALA A 257 -19.07 -1.97 15.66
CA ALA A 257 -19.97 -1.38 14.68
C ALA A 257 -20.02 -2.31 13.47
N GLY A 258 -21.07 -3.12 13.44
CA GLY A 258 -21.69 -3.73 12.27
C GLY A 258 -20.78 -4.51 11.31
N LEU A 259 -20.75 -5.83 11.48
CA LEU A 259 -20.29 -6.77 10.46
C LEU A 259 -21.48 -7.13 9.55
N PRO A 260 -21.47 -6.88 8.24
CA PRO A 260 -22.32 -7.61 7.34
C PRO A 260 -21.81 -9.05 7.16
N ARG A 261 -22.75 -9.99 7.15
CA ARG A 261 -22.52 -11.42 6.90
C ARG A 261 -22.05 -11.69 5.48
#